data_e6822ceb8762b764148b1f23a9237e12
#
_entry.id   e6822ceb8762b764148b1f23a9237e12
#
_cell.length_a   1.000
_cell.length_b   1.000
_cell.length_c   1.000
_cell.angle_alpha   90.00
_cell.angle_beta   90.00
_cell.angle_gamma   90.00
#
_symmetry.space_group_name_H-M   'P 1'
#
loop_
_entity.id
_entity.type
_entity.pdbx_description
1 polymer ?
#
loop_
_entity_poly.entity_id
_entity_poly.type
_entity_poly.pdbx_seq_one_letter_code
_entity_poly.pdbx_strand_id
1 'polypeptide(L)'
;MRRNNNSNRKVKSIAVLLGFAIVLSACKGVKPAENTKIPAATYLGGDNTLAEVSKELDAAGASHVDTFEEWVSDFADTAGKKAKLEDKWSEPEKLNADISKCMDGWENHHDFSDANCRMTAFLLLDGLMKADSTEENYQGTYLMFDTEAIDGVERYALLRDNKDMFTTLFGEKTIVDEAHPETTFSDSWKQYGYQIDNDKISLVSVVIQDPYEKVVFVGHTGVLIKCDGYYLFVEKIAFEQPYQVTKVNSMDELLTMLSARPEYFGEEGETGPFVYNNGEYVGTLKQSK
;
A
#
# COMPACT_ATOMS: atom_id res chain seq x y z
N MET A 1 -60.29 57.96 -40.36
CA MET A 1 -61.69 57.45 -40.31
C MET A 1 -61.68 55.99 -39.85
N ARG A 2 -62.34 55.71 -38.63
CA ARG A 2 -62.96 54.47 -38.24
C ARG A 2 -62.03 53.22 -38.20
N ARG A 3 -62.04 52.31 -37.22
CA ARG A 3 -62.77 52.15 -35.94
C ARG A 3 -62.07 51.02 -35.19
N ASN A 4 -62.02 51.17 -33.87
CA ASN A 4 -61.79 50.13 -32.87
C ASN A 4 -62.49 48.79 -33.18
N ASN A 5 -61.89 47.69 -32.82
CA ASN A 5 -62.62 46.69 -32.07
C ASN A 5 -61.69 45.84 -31.18
N ASN A 6 -61.90 45.94 -29.89
CA ASN A 6 -61.43 45.09 -28.83
C ASN A 6 -61.97 43.67 -29.00
N SER A 7 -61.17 42.65 -28.85
CA SER A 7 -61.60 41.32 -28.50
C SER A 7 -60.69 40.71 -27.45
N ASN A 8 -61.21 40.75 -26.23
CA ASN A 8 -60.66 40.03 -25.10
C ASN A 8 -60.68 38.53 -25.36
N ARG A 9 -59.51 37.90 -25.46
CA ARG A 9 -59.36 36.46 -25.31
C ARG A 9 -58.63 36.15 -24.00
N LYS A 10 -59.38 35.64 -23.01
CA LYS A 10 -58.87 35.03 -21.78
C LYS A 10 -58.05 33.82 -22.15
N VAL A 11 -56.73 33.91 -21.94
CA VAL A 11 -55.83 32.75 -21.99
C VAL A 11 -55.93 32.08 -20.64
N LYS A 12 -56.51 30.89 -20.60
CA LYS A 12 -56.50 30.01 -19.43
C LYS A 12 -55.06 29.45 -19.31
N SER A 13 -54.39 29.81 -18.25
CA SER A 13 -53.13 29.20 -17.86
C SER A 13 -53.38 27.76 -17.38
N ILE A 14 -52.99 26.80 -18.19
CA ILE A 14 -52.92 25.40 -17.77
C ILE A 14 -51.55 25.24 -17.10
N ALA A 15 -51.55 25.15 -15.77
CA ALA A 15 -50.37 24.76 -15.00
C ALA A 15 -50.14 23.26 -15.20
N VAL A 16 -49.15 22.93 -16.03
CA VAL A 16 -48.66 21.55 -16.14
C VAL A 16 -47.73 21.32 -14.95
N LEU A 17 -48.24 20.66 -13.93
CA LEU A 17 -47.46 20.07 -12.85
C LEU A 17 -46.69 18.89 -13.42
N LEU A 18 -45.42 19.12 -13.82
CA LEU A 18 -44.43 18.06 -14.05
C LEU A 18 -44.04 17.51 -12.67
N GLY A 19 -44.68 16.42 -12.30
CA GLY A 19 -44.25 15.60 -11.17
C GLY A 19 -42.90 14.99 -11.49
N PHE A 20 -41.82 15.54 -10.89
CA PHE A 20 -40.52 14.86 -10.79
C PHE A 20 -40.71 13.66 -9.85
N ALA A 21 -40.93 12.49 -10.42
CA ALA A 21 -40.75 11.25 -9.69
C ALA A 21 -39.23 11.07 -9.41
N ILE A 22 -38.78 11.48 -8.25
CA ILE A 22 -37.49 11.10 -7.73
C ILE A 22 -37.56 9.60 -7.50
N VAL A 23 -36.99 8.83 -8.44
CA VAL A 23 -36.67 7.43 -8.22
C VAL A 23 -35.56 7.41 -7.20
N LEU A 24 -35.91 7.33 -5.93
CA LEU A 24 -34.99 6.92 -4.88
C LEU A 24 -34.59 5.48 -5.19
N SER A 25 -33.56 5.33 -6.04
CA SER A 25 -32.81 4.09 -6.12
C SER A 25 -32.24 3.87 -4.73
N ALA A 26 -32.93 3.02 -3.95
CA ALA A 26 -32.40 2.54 -2.69
C ALA A 26 -31.12 1.76 -3.03
N CYS A 27 -29.98 2.42 -3.01
CA CYS A 27 -28.73 1.74 -2.76
C CYS A 27 -28.96 0.94 -1.48
N LYS A 28 -29.10 -0.38 -1.62
CA LYS A 28 -29.02 -1.28 -0.48
C LYS A 28 -27.64 -0.99 0.12
N GLY A 29 -27.63 -0.20 1.18
CA GLY A 29 -26.44 0.09 1.93
C GLY A 29 -25.81 -1.25 2.28
N VAL A 30 -24.59 -1.45 1.78
CA VAL A 30 -23.70 -2.44 2.35
C VAL A 30 -23.69 -2.10 3.83
N LYS A 31 -24.15 -3.02 4.67
CA LYS A 31 -24.08 -2.85 6.12
C LYS A 31 -22.62 -2.54 6.43
N PRO A 32 -22.34 -1.51 7.25
CA PRO A 32 -20.98 -1.32 7.73
C PRO A 32 -20.54 -2.66 8.31
N ALA A 33 -19.36 -3.13 7.94
CA ALA A 33 -18.78 -4.34 8.48
C ALA A 33 -18.92 -4.29 10.00
N GLU A 34 -19.43 -5.39 10.58
CA GLU A 34 -19.61 -5.54 12.01
C GLU A 34 -18.39 -5.01 12.76
N ASN A 35 -18.65 -4.36 13.88
CA ASN A 35 -17.80 -3.78 14.89
C ASN A 35 -16.47 -4.55 15.07
N THR A 36 -15.60 -4.52 14.07
CA THR A 36 -14.29 -5.14 14.14
C THR A 36 -13.45 -4.25 15.03
N LYS A 37 -13.01 -4.78 16.16
CA LYS A 37 -12.08 -4.07 17.06
C LYS A 37 -10.85 -3.68 16.24
N ILE A 38 -10.48 -2.43 16.23
CA ILE A 38 -9.26 -1.92 15.60
C ILE A 38 -8.18 -1.81 16.69
N PRO A 39 -6.93 -2.23 16.45
CA PRO A 39 -6.41 -2.76 15.19
C PRO A 39 -6.92 -4.16 14.82
N ALA A 40 -7.01 -4.41 13.52
CA ALA A 40 -7.40 -5.71 12.98
C ALA A 40 -6.57 -5.99 11.72
N ALA A 41 -6.25 -7.24 11.47
CA ALA A 41 -5.50 -7.65 10.29
C ALA A 41 -6.10 -8.91 9.66
N THR A 42 -5.80 -9.13 8.39
CA THR A 42 -6.14 -10.35 7.66
C THR A 42 -5.11 -10.59 6.57
N TYR A 43 -4.90 -11.87 6.23
CA TYR A 43 -4.21 -12.20 4.99
C TYR A 43 -5.15 -12.00 3.81
N LEU A 44 -4.59 -11.60 2.68
CA LEU A 44 -5.31 -11.53 1.42
C LEU A 44 -5.28 -12.90 0.73
N GLY A 45 -5.89 -13.90 1.38
CA GLY A 45 -5.88 -15.30 0.93
C GLY A 45 -7.20 -15.77 0.34
N GLY A 46 -8.21 -14.92 0.29
CA GLY A 46 -9.54 -15.25 -0.21
C GLY A 46 -10.22 -14.09 -0.93
N ASP A 47 -11.28 -14.41 -1.66
CA ASP A 47 -11.94 -13.47 -2.58
C ASP A 47 -12.59 -12.26 -1.88
N ASN A 48 -13.08 -12.44 -0.64
CA ASN A 48 -13.87 -11.40 0.03
C ASN A 48 -13.01 -10.25 0.53
N THR A 49 -11.91 -10.55 1.23
CA THR A 49 -11.01 -9.51 1.75
C THR A 49 -10.21 -8.88 0.64
N LEU A 50 -9.77 -9.64 -0.36
CA LEU A 50 -9.11 -9.11 -1.55
C LEU A 50 -10.02 -8.09 -2.26
N ALA A 51 -11.27 -8.44 -2.56
CA ALA A 51 -12.22 -7.54 -3.21
C ALA A 51 -12.53 -6.28 -2.37
N GLU A 52 -12.58 -6.39 -1.01
CA GLU A 52 -12.73 -5.23 -0.12
C GLU A 52 -11.52 -4.29 -0.25
N VAL A 53 -10.31 -4.82 -0.19
CA VAL A 53 -9.07 -4.04 -0.24
C VAL A 53 -8.85 -3.43 -1.62
N SER A 54 -9.06 -4.19 -2.68
CA SER A 54 -8.95 -3.69 -4.07
C SER A 54 -9.88 -2.52 -4.33
N LYS A 55 -11.11 -2.59 -3.82
CA LYS A 55 -12.06 -1.47 -3.92
C LYS A 55 -11.55 -0.20 -3.23
N GLU A 56 -10.92 -0.32 -2.07
CA GLU A 56 -10.34 0.84 -1.37
C GLU A 56 -9.08 1.35 -2.08
N LEU A 57 -8.26 0.46 -2.65
CA LEU A 57 -7.12 0.82 -3.51
C LEU A 57 -7.58 1.60 -4.74
N ASP A 58 -8.59 1.11 -5.47
CA ASP A 58 -9.20 1.81 -6.61
C ASP A 58 -9.76 3.18 -6.21
N ALA A 59 -10.50 3.24 -5.10
CA ALA A 59 -11.09 4.48 -4.59
C ALA A 59 -10.03 5.50 -4.14
N ALA A 60 -8.85 5.02 -3.73
CA ALA A 60 -7.69 5.84 -3.44
C ALA A 60 -6.89 6.22 -4.69
N GLY A 61 -7.19 5.61 -5.84
CA GLY A 61 -6.51 5.86 -7.11
C GLY A 61 -5.17 5.13 -7.25
N ALA A 62 -4.99 4.00 -6.55
CA ALA A 62 -3.81 3.16 -6.71
C ALA A 62 -3.67 2.65 -8.15
N SER A 63 -2.46 2.43 -8.58
CA SER A 63 -2.17 1.91 -9.92
C SER A 63 -2.15 0.38 -9.92
N HIS A 64 -2.35 -0.20 -11.09
CA HIS A 64 -2.18 -1.64 -11.34
C HIS A 64 -2.88 -2.56 -10.32
N VAL A 65 -4.08 -2.17 -9.84
CA VAL A 65 -4.84 -2.96 -8.85
C VAL A 65 -5.16 -4.34 -9.40
N ASP A 66 -5.50 -4.47 -10.69
CA ASP A 66 -5.74 -5.76 -11.34
C ASP A 66 -4.50 -6.67 -11.27
N THR A 67 -3.31 -6.14 -11.53
CA THR A 67 -2.05 -6.88 -11.43
C THR A 67 -1.74 -7.27 -9.97
N PHE A 68 -2.03 -6.39 -9.03
CA PHE A 68 -1.93 -6.69 -7.60
C PHE A 68 -2.86 -7.86 -7.22
N GLU A 69 -4.11 -7.86 -7.68
CA GLU A 69 -5.07 -8.95 -7.46
C GLU A 69 -4.55 -10.27 -8.04
N GLU A 70 -3.98 -10.25 -9.25
CA GLU A 70 -3.35 -11.41 -9.86
C GLU A 70 -2.20 -11.96 -9.00
N TRP A 71 -1.32 -11.09 -8.49
CA TRP A 71 -0.20 -11.49 -7.65
C TRP A 71 -0.66 -12.11 -6.33
N VAL A 72 -1.65 -11.49 -5.69
CA VAL A 72 -2.24 -11.97 -4.43
C VAL A 72 -2.91 -13.33 -4.63
N SER A 73 -3.74 -13.46 -5.68
CA SER A 73 -4.49 -14.69 -5.97
C SER A 73 -3.56 -15.85 -6.30
N ASP A 74 -2.55 -15.61 -7.12
CA ASP A 74 -1.56 -16.63 -7.49
C ASP A 74 -0.76 -17.12 -6.26
N PHE A 75 -0.32 -16.20 -5.38
CA PHE A 75 0.33 -16.59 -4.13
C PHE A 75 -0.60 -17.41 -3.22
N ALA A 76 -1.84 -17.00 -3.06
CA ALA A 76 -2.81 -17.69 -2.22
C ALA A 76 -3.15 -19.08 -2.76
N ASP A 77 -3.32 -19.21 -4.06
CA ASP A 77 -3.64 -20.47 -4.74
C ASP A 77 -2.47 -21.46 -4.63
N THR A 78 -1.24 -21.01 -4.83
CA THR A 78 -0.04 -21.87 -4.72
C THR A 78 0.25 -22.26 -3.28
N ALA A 79 0.12 -21.34 -2.32
CA ALA A 79 0.26 -21.64 -0.90
C ALA A 79 -0.79 -22.66 -0.41
N GLY A 80 -2.01 -22.55 -0.95
CA GLY A 80 -3.09 -23.49 -0.69
C GLY A 80 -3.58 -23.50 0.75
N LYS A 81 -4.58 -24.34 1.02
CA LYS A 81 -5.25 -24.41 2.33
C LYS A 81 -4.34 -24.75 3.52
N LYS A 82 -3.22 -25.42 3.27
CA LYS A 82 -2.29 -25.83 4.33
C LYS A 82 -1.48 -24.66 4.89
N ALA A 83 -1.34 -23.58 4.12
CA ALA A 83 -0.63 -22.39 4.54
C ALA A 83 -1.42 -21.54 5.56
N LYS A 84 -2.70 -21.83 5.77
CA LYS A 84 -3.58 -21.13 6.73
C LYS A 84 -3.67 -19.63 6.49
N LEU A 85 -3.80 -19.24 5.24
CA LEU A 85 -4.05 -17.84 4.88
C LEU A 85 -5.51 -17.52 5.19
N GLU A 86 -5.77 -17.03 6.41
CA GLU A 86 -7.12 -16.75 6.88
C GLU A 86 -7.65 -15.47 6.20
N ASP A 87 -8.72 -15.61 5.43
CA ASP A 87 -9.49 -14.52 4.81
C ASP A 87 -10.54 -13.98 5.80
N LYS A 88 -10.08 -13.48 6.94
CA LYS A 88 -10.95 -13.02 8.01
C LYS A 88 -10.25 -12.01 8.91
N TRP A 89 -10.85 -10.86 9.08
CA TRP A 89 -10.39 -9.86 10.03
C TRP A 89 -10.27 -10.45 11.45
N SER A 90 -9.10 -10.32 12.03
CA SER A 90 -8.77 -10.80 13.38
C SER A 90 -7.79 -9.83 14.08
N GLU A 91 -7.53 -10.04 15.35
CA GLU A 91 -6.44 -9.34 16.04
C GLU A 91 -5.11 -9.71 15.37
N PRO A 92 -4.20 -8.76 15.10
CA PRO A 92 -2.96 -9.01 14.33
C PRO A 92 -2.13 -10.19 14.89
N GLU A 93 -2.09 -10.34 16.21
CA GLU A 93 -1.33 -11.40 16.91
C GLU A 93 -1.88 -12.82 16.68
N LYS A 94 -3.08 -12.93 16.13
CA LYS A 94 -3.72 -14.22 15.81
C LYS A 94 -3.40 -14.72 14.41
N LEU A 95 -2.84 -13.87 13.57
CA LEU A 95 -2.42 -14.29 12.25
C LEU A 95 -1.20 -15.20 12.36
N ASN A 96 -1.28 -16.38 11.76
CA ASN A 96 -0.25 -17.42 11.92
C ASN A 96 -0.12 -18.29 10.66
N ALA A 97 0.15 -17.68 9.51
CA ALA A 97 0.41 -18.41 8.29
C ALA A 97 1.54 -19.45 8.48
N ASP A 98 1.41 -20.59 7.86
CA ASP A 98 2.48 -21.57 7.78
C ASP A 98 3.42 -21.20 6.63
N ILE A 99 4.49 -20.45 6.95
CA ILE A 99 5.43 -19.91 5.97
C ILE A 99 6.11 -21.04 5.19
N SER A 100 6.42 -22.19 5.83
CA SER A 100 7.03 -23.30 5.09
C SER A 100 6.09 -23.85 4.02
N LYS A 101 4.79 -23.78 4.23
CA LYS A 101 3.79 -24.22 3.25
C LYS A 101 3.58 -23.16 2.14
N CYS A 102 3.74 -21.88 2.48
CA CYS A 102 3.77 -20.83 1.45
C CYS A 102 4.96 -21.04 0.50
N MET A 103 6.17 -21.25 1.06
CA MET A 103 7.39 -21.51 0.27
C MET A 103 7.26 -22.79 -0.56
N ASP A 104 6.94 -23.93 0.08
CA ASP A 104 6.76 -25.23 -0.61
C ASP A 104 5.74 -25.08 -1.76
N GLY A 105 4.66 -24.35 -1.54
CA GLY A 105 3.63 -24.11 -2.54
C GLY A 105 4.15 -23.30 -3.72
N TRP A 106 4.82 -22.20 -3.44
CA TRP A 106 5.38 -21.32 -4.46
C TRP A 106 6.43 -22.04 -5.33
N GLU A 107 7.44 -22.66 -4.70
CA GLU A 107 8.54 -23.36 -5.36
C GLU A 107 8.08 -24.56 -6.21
N ASN A 108 6.95 -25.17 -5.86
CA ASN A 108 6.38 -26.26 -6.65
C ASN A 108 5.67 -25.78 -7.95
N HIS A 109 5.34 -24.49 -8.05
CA HIS A 109 4.58 -23.91 -9.17
C HIS A 109 5.38 -22.90 -9.98
N HIS A 110 6.41 -22.27 -9.38
CA HIS A 110 7.22 -21.23 -9.98
C HIS A 110 8.72 -21.51 -9.82
N ASP A 111 9.53 -21.07 -10.77
CA ASP A 111 10.99 -21.13 -10.78
C ASP A 111 11.65 -19.77 -10.46
N PHE A 112 10.87 -18.83 -9.91
CA PHE A 112 11.28 -17.50 -9.49
C PHE A 112 10.65 -17.13 -8.15
N SER A 113 11.26 -16.17 -7.44
CA SER A 113 10.71 -15.65 -6.16
C SER A 113 9.50 -14.77 -6.40
N ASP A 114 8.50 -14.84 -5.50
CA ASP A 114 7.37 -13.91 -5.56
C ASP A 114 7.81 -12.46 -5.29
N ALA A 115 6.93 -11.51 -5.55
CA ALA A 115 7.16 -10.10 -5.22
C ALA A 115 7.40 -9.93 -3.72
N ASN A 116 8.17 -8.94 -3.36
CA ASN A 116 8.36 -8.53 -1.98
C ASN A 116 7.60 -7.22 -1.65
N CYS A 117 7.83 -6.69 -0.44
CA CYS A 117 7.18 -5.46 0.03
C CYS A 117 7.46 -4.27 -0.88
N ARG A 118 8.70 -4.08 -1.35
CA ARG A 118 9.11 -2.94 -2.19
C ARG A 118 8.48 -3.01 -3.57
N MET A 119 8.53 -4.18 -4.22
CA MET A 119 7.93 -4.39 -5.53
C MET A 119 6.42 -4.18 -5.51
N THR A 120 5.74 -4.70 -4.48
CA THR A 120 4.29 -4.56 -4.30
C THR A 120 3.88 -3.10 -4.05
N ALA A 121 4.57 -2.40 -3.14
CA ALA A 121 4.27 -1.00 -2.86
C ALA A 121 4.55 -0.10 -4.06
N PHE A 122 5.64 -0.36 -4.80
CA PHE A 122 5.99 0.40 -6.00
C PHE A 122 4.98 0.19 -7.12
N LEU A 123 4.52 -1.04 -7.35
CA LEU A 123 3.46 -1.34 -8.32
C LEU A 123 2.19 -0.52 -8.06
N LEU A 124 1.73 -0.47 -6.80
CA LEU A 124 0.52 0.24 -6.42
C LEU A 124 0.64 1.76 -6.50
N LEU A 125 1.87 2.28 -6.49
CA LEU A 125 2.17 3.72 -6.55
C LEU A 125 2.72 4.17 -7.92
N ASP A 126 2.87 3.27 -8.89
CA ASP A 126 3.35 3.59 -10.22
C ASP A 126 2.47 4.66 -10.88
N GLY A 127 3.09 5.68 -11.47
CA GLY A 127 2.39 6.83 -12.05
C GLY A 127 1.81 7.85 -11.04
N LEU A 128 1.63 7.49 -9.78
CA LEU A 128 1.31 8.42 -8.68
C LEU A 128 2.56 9.03 -8.07
N MET A 129 3.62 8.22 -7.99
CA MET A 129 4.93 8.65 -7.52
C MET A 129 5.71 9.30 -8.64
N LYS A 130 6.37 10.41 -8.33
CA LYS A 130 7.26 11.16 -9.24
C LYS A 130 8.55 11.46 -8.52
N ALA A 131 9.63 11.62 -9.26
CA ALA A 131 10.92 12.11 -8.80
C ALA A 131 11.45 13.14 -9.79
N ASP A 132 12.12 14.18 -9.29
CA ASP A 132 12.77 15.19 -10.14
C ASP A 132 14.04 14.63 -10.82
N SER A 133 14.68 13.65 -10.18
CA SER A 133 15.85 12.94 -10.70
C SER A 133 15.96 11.53 -10.07
N THR A 134 16.70 10.66 -10.74
CA THR A 134 17.02 9.30 -10.29
C THR A 134 18.47 8.98 -10.52
N GLU A 135 19.01 8.00 -9.80
CA GLU A 135 20.32 7.44 -10.05
C GLU A 135 20.22 6.34 -11.11
N GLU A 136 20.99 6.48 -12.18
CA GLU A 136 21.11 5.45 -13.21
C GLU A 136 22.10 4.36 -12.78
N ASN A 137 21.84 3.13 -13.20
CA ASN A 137 22.76 2.01 -13.01
C ASN A 137 23.11 1.72 -11.54
N TYR A 138 22.10 1.48 -10.72
CA TYR A 138 22.31 1.08 -9.32
C TYR A 138 23.38 -0.04 -9.17
N GLN A 139 24.36 0.19 -8.30
CA GLN A 139 25.47 -0.71 -8.06
C GLN A 139 25.49 -1.28 -6.63
N GLY A 140 24.49 -0.97 -5.84
CA GLY A 140 24.35 -1.45 -4.48
C GLY A 140 23.99 -2.93 -4.41
N THR A 141 24.05 -3.50 -3.20
CA THR A 141 23.80 -4.93 -2.97
C THR A 141 22.50 -5.20 -2.23
N TYR A 142 21.91 -4.20 -1.60
CA TYR A 142 20.68 -4.36 -0.81
C TYR A 142 19.44 -4.68 -1.64
N LEU A 143 19.42 -4.34 -2.94
CA LEU A 143 18.35 -4.62 -3.89
C LEU A 143 18.72 -5.66 -4.94
N MET A 144 19.77 -6.45 -4.73
CA MET A 144 20.25 -7.42 -5.72
C MET A 144 19.12 -8.38 -6.16
N PHE A 145 18.39 -8.97 -5.22
CA PHE A 145 17.29 -9.88 -5.53
C PHE A 145 16.11 -9.18 -6.22
N ASP A 146 15.80 -7.93 -5.82
CA ASP A 146 14.75 -7.14 -6.45
C ASP A 146 15.09 -6.84 -7.91
N THR A 147 16.32 -6.40 -8.16
CA THR A 147 16.77 -6.01 -9.51
C THR A 147 16.88 -7.21 -10.43
N GLU A 148 17.37 -8.36 -9.94
CA GLU A 148 17.41 -9.60 -10.68
C GLU A 148 16.00 -10.09 -11.05
N ALA A 149 15.04 -10.00 -10.12
CA ALA A 149 13.65 -10.37 -10.38
C ALA A 149 13.00 -9.43 -11.40
N ILE A 150 13.14 -8.12 -11.25
CA ILE A 150 12.59 -7.11 -12.17
C ILE A 150 13.15 -7.31 -13.58
N ASP A 151 14.44 -7.58 -13.73
CA ASP A 151 15.07 -7.75 -15.04
C ASP A 151 14.75 -9.12 -15.68
N GLY A 152 14.73 -10.18 -14.87
CA GLY A 152 14.69 -11.57 -15.36
C GLY A 152 13.28 -12.18 -15.46
N VAL A 153 12.32 -11.69 -14.69
CA VAL A 153 10.99 -12.31 -14.58
C VAL A 153 9.93 -11.47 -15.29
N GLU A 154 9.25 -12.06 -16.25
CA GLU A 154 8.24 -11.35 -17.07
C GLU A 154 7.04 -10.86 -16.25
N ARG A 155 6.70 -11.54 -15.18
CA ARG A 155 5.69 -11.12 -14.20
C ARG A 155 5.90 -9.69 -13.67
N TYR A 156 7.16 -9.25 -13.60
CA TYR A 156 7.56 -7.95 -13.06
C TYR A 156 7.90 -6.91 -14.13
N ALA A 157 7.54 -7.18 -15.39
CA ALA A 157 7.84 -6.29 -16.52
C ALA A 157 7.37 -4.84 -16.32
N LEU A 158 6.22 -4.64 -15.66
CA LEU A 158 5.69 -3.31 -15.36
C LEU A 158 6.63 -2.44 -14.51
N LEU A 159 7.52 -3.04 -13.72
CA LEU A 159 8.46 -2.31 -12.88
C LEU A 159 9.73 -1.86 -13.63
N ARG A 160 10.01 -2.44 -14.82
CA ARG A 160 11.24 -2.20 -15.59
C ARG A 160 11.35 -0.77 -16.06
N ASP A 161 10.26 -0.18 -16.54
CA ASP A 161 10.26 1.18 -17.11
C ASP A 161 10.65 2.25 -16.08
N ASN A 162 10.40 1.99 -14.78
CA ASN A 162 10.70 2.88 -13.68
C ASN A 162 11.75 2.30 -12.72
N LYS A 163 12.58 1.36 -13.18
CA LYS A 163 13.59 0.66 -12.35
C LYS A 163 14.57 1.62 -11.68
N ASP A 164 15.04 2.64 -12.38
CA ASP A 164 15.97 3.62 -11.79
C ASP A 164 15.31 4.41 -10.65
N MET A 165 14.03 4.72 -10.76
CA MET A 165 13.26 5.33 -9.66
C MET A 165 13.09 4.35 -8.49
N PHE A 166 12.80 3.08 -8.77
CA PHE A 166 12.71 2.02 -7.77
C PHE A 166 14.01 1.87 -6.98
N THR A 167 15.14 1.73 -7.68
CA THR A 167 16.44 1.54 -7.04
C THR A 167 16.93 2.79 -6.31
N THR A 168 16.67 3.99 -6.85
CA THR A 168 16.95 5.25 -6.16
C THR A 168 16.14 5.40 -4.90
N LEU A 169 14.87 4.95 -4.88
CA LEU A 169 14.00 5.05 -3.70
C LEU A 169 14.40 4.07 -2.60
N PHE A 170 14.52 2.80 -2.95
CA PHE A 170 14.64 1.70 -1.99
C PHE A 170 16.07 1.26 -1.69
N GLY A 171 17.03 1.62 -2.53
CA GLY A 171 18.44 1.33 -2.31
C GLY A 171 19.00 2.00 -1.04
N GLU A 172 20.11 1.49 -0.59
CA GLU A 172 20.83 2.01 0.59
C GLU A 172 21.25 3.46 0.41
N LYS A 173 21.26 4.20 1.52
CA LYS A 173 21.68 5.60 1.60
C LYS A 173 22.78 5.76 2.60
N THR A 174 23.90 6.36 2.20
CA THR A 174 25.01 6.65 3.10
C THR A 174 24.60 7.63 4.20
N ILE A 175 24.86 7.28 5.44
CA ILE A 175 24.63 8.15 6.59
C ILE A 175 25.70 9.25 6.58
N VAL A 176 25.29 10.49 6.43
CA VAL A 176 26.18 11.67 6.44
C VAL A 176 26.33 12.21 7.87
N ASP A 177 25.24 12.27 8.62
CA ASP A 177 25.23 12.70 10.02
C ASP A 177 25.00 11.49 10.94
N GLU A 178 26.09 10.94 11.48
CA GLU A 178 26.02 9.78 12.39
C GLU A 178 25.29 10.08 13.70
N ALA A 179 25.13 11.36 14.08
CA ALA A 179 24.38 11.74 15.26
C ALA A 179 22.84 11.73 15.01
N HIS A 180 22.44 11.87 13.75
CA HIS A 180 21.06 11.95 13.32
C HIS A 180 20.78 11.05 12.11
N PRO A 181 21.02 9.72 12.19
CA PRO A 181 20.81 8.80 11.07
C PRO A 181 19.37 8.79 10.56
N GLU A 182 18.41 9.16 11.42
CA GLU A 182 16.99 9.29 11.08
C GLU A 182 16.71 10.40 10.04
N THR A 183 17.62 11.32 9.77
CA THR A 183 17.41 12.34 8.73
C THR A 183 17.75 11.84 7.33
N THR A 184 18.59 10.81 7.23
CA THR A 184 19.19 10.35 5.96
C THR A 184 18.15 10.02 4.88
N PHE A 185 17.11 9.28 5.24
CA PHE A 185 16.07 8.91 4.26
C PHE A 185 15.21 10.10 3.84
N SER A 186 14.83 10.98 4.79
CA SER A 186 14.09 12.21 4.48
C SER A 186 14.89 13.17 3.60
N ASP A 187 16.20 13.27 3.82
CA ASP A 187 17.07 14.12 3.03
C ASP A 187 17.25 13.57 1.61
N SER A 188 17.39 12.24 1.47
CA SER A 188 17.38 11.57 0.17
C SER A 188 16.05 11.79 -0.56
N TRP A 189 14.91 11.64 0.11
CA TRP A 189 13.59 11.91 -0.45
C TRP A 189 13.48 13.32 -1.04
N LYS A 190 13.95 14.32 -0.31
CA LYS A 190 14.00 15.73 -0.74
C LYS A 190 14.99 15.94 -1.88
N GLN A 191 16.17 15.32 -1.79
CA GLN A 191 17.24 15.46 -2.79
C GLN A 191 16.78 15.03 -4.18
N TYR A 192 16.06 13.91 -4.27
CA TYR A 192 15.52 13.38 -5.53
C TYR A 192 14.16 13.95 -5.90
N GLY A 193 13.58 14.80 -5.05
CA GLY A 193 12.30 15.47 -5.29
C GLY A 193 11.12 14.50 -5.37
N TYR A 194 11.14 13.43 -4.55
CA TYR A 194 10.02 12.47 -4.54
C TYR A 194 8.72 13.14 -4.09
N GLN A 195 7.66 12.84 -4.81
CA GLN A 195 6.31 13.31 -4.53
C GLN A 195 5.31 12.20 -4.83
N ILE A 196 4.29 12.06 -3.99
CA ILE A 196 3.09 11.25 -4.28
C ILE A 196 1.93 12.23 -4.36
N ASP A 197 1.41 12.45 -5.58
CA ASP A 197 0.35 13.42 -5.87
C ASP A 197 -1.03 12.80 -5.55
N ASN A 198 -1.23 12.46 -4.29
CA ASN A 198 -2.45 11.84 -3.80
C ASN A 198 -2.62 12.06 -2.29
N ASP A 199 -3.82 12.42 -1.84
CA ASP A 199 -4.15 12.68 -0.44
C ASP A 199 -4.75 11.48 0.31
N LYS A 200 -5.02 10.38 -0.40
CA LYS A 200 -5.63 9.17 0.14
C LYS A 200 -4.68 7.99 0.25
N ILE A 201 -3.59 8.03 -0.49
CA ILE A 201 -2.62 6.93 -0.54
C ILE A 201 -1.22 7.46 -0.26
N SER A 202 -0.46 6.74 0.53
CA SER A 202 0.91 7.12 0.88
C SER A 202 1.81 5.89 1.04
N LEU A 203 3.12 6.10 0.92
CA LEU A 203 4.15 5.09 1.14
C LEU A 203 4.63 5.15 2.59
N VAL A 204 4.45 4.07 3.33
CA VAL A 204 5.08 3.91 4.65
C VAL A 204 6.32 3.03 4.49
N SER A 205 7.46 3.52 4.96
CA SER A 205 8.74 2.81 4.91
C SER A 205 9.33 2.61 6.30
N VAL A 206 9.74 1.39 6.61
CA VAL A 206 10.54 1.02 7.77
C VAL A 206 11.98 0.96 7.32
N VAL A 207 12.78 1.89 7.78
CA VAL A 207 14.18 2.08 7.38
C VAL A 207 15.09 1.61 8.50
N ILE A 208 15.98 0.69 8.16
CA ILE A 208 16.90 0.04 9.09
C ILE A 208 18.29 0.61 8.88
N GLN A 209 19.04 0.75 9.95
CA GLN A 209 20.45 1.16 9.91
C GLN A 209 21.34 -0.08 9.82
N ASP A 210 22.33 -0.03 8.92
CA ASP A 210 23.51 -0.88 8.97
C ASP A 210 24.68 -0.05 9.48
N PRO A 211 25.09 -0.21 10.75
CA PRO A 211 26.16 0.59 11.35
C PRO A 211 27.54 0.23 10.82
N TYR A 212 27.74 -0.97 10.26
CA TYR A 212 29.03 -1.41 9.73
C TYR A 212 29.30 -0.76 8.37
N GLU A 213 28.31 -0.79 7.48
CA GLU A 213 28.38 -0.16 6.17
C GLU A 213 28.06 1.34 6.22
N LYS A 214 27.62 1.85 7.37
CA LYS A 214 27.20 3.25 7.60
C LYS A 214 26.12 3.71 6.62
N VAL A 215 25.15 2.87 6.41
CA VAL A 215 24.00 3.15 5.55
C VAL A 215 22.69 2.95 6.28
N VAL A 216 21.64 3.54 5.73
CA VAL A 216 20.26 3.14 6.01
C VAL A 216 19.64 2.54 4.75
N PHE A 217 18.75 1.59 4.90
CA PHE A 217 18.05 0.95 3.79
C PHE A 217 16.59 0.66 4.15
N VAL A 218 15.73 0.54 3.14
CA VAL A 218 14.32 0.21 3.36
C VAL A 218 14.20 -1.30 3.62
N GLY A 219 14.09 -1.67 4.90
CA GLY A 219 13.92 -3.06 5.33
C GLY A 219 12.50 -3.56 5.09
N HIS A 220 11.50 -2.68 5.19
CA HIS A 220 10.11 -3.00 4.88
C HIS A 220 9.35 -1.78 4.38
N THR A 221 8.29 -2.03 3.61
CA THR A 221 7.40 -0.96 3.13
C THR A 221 6.02 -1.48 2.79
N GLY A 222 5.03 -0.60 2.79
CA GLY A 222 3.67 -0.87 2.36
C GLY A 222 2.94 0.41 2.00
N VAL A 223 1.77 0.25 1.45
CA VAL A 223 0.89 1.35 1.05
C VAL A 223 -0.13 1.61 2.15
N LEU A 224 -0.25 2.86 2.59
CA LEU A 224 -1.25 3.28 3.57
C LEU A 224 -2.39 4.01 2.87
N ILE A 225 -3.61 3.48 3.01
CA ILE A 225 -4.82 4.05 2.41
C ILE A 225 -5.63 4.73 3.50
N LYS A 226 -6.01 5.98 3.28
CA LYS A 226 -6.90 6.74 4.15
C LYS A 226 -8.34 6.45 3.78
N CYS A 227 -9.05 5.74 4.65
CA CYS A 227 -10.48 5.44 4.55
C CYS A 227 -11.30 6.38 5.44
N ASP A 228 -12.63 6.21 5.43
CA ASP A 228 -13.51 7.00 6.30
C ASP A 228 -13.43 6.50 7.75
N GLY A 229 -12.66 7.22 8.55
CA GLY A 229 -12.48 6.97 9.99
C GLY A 229 -11.41 5.94 10.36
N TYR A 230 -10.65 5.40 9.42
CA TYR A 230 -9.55 4.47 9.67
C TYR A 230 -8.54 4.49 8.52
N TYR A 231 -7.45 3.73 8.66
CA TYR A 231 -6.46 3.49 7.61
C TYR A 231 -6.33 2.00 7.34
N LEU A 232 -6.01 1.65 6.09
CA LEU A 232 -5.58 0.31 5.68
C LEU A 232 -4.10 0.36 5.33
N PHE A 233 -3.30 -0.45 5.99
CA PHE A 233 -1.91 -0.68 5.62
C PHE A 233 -1.82 -1.97 4.82
N VAL A 234 -1.57 -1.86 3.53
CA VAL A 234 -1.50 -2.96 2.56
C VAL A 234 -0.04 -3.27 2.30
N GLU A 235 0.35 -4.52 2.51
CA GLU A 235 1.74 -4.95 2.44
C GLU A 235 1.90 -6.38 1.92
N LYS A 236 2.98 -6.65 1.24
CA LYS A 236 3.56 -7.99 1.11
C LYS A 236 4.63 -8.11 2.18
N ILE A 237 4.51 -9.04 3.11
CA ILE A 237 5.42 -9.06 4.26
C ILE A 237 6.85 -9.36 3.83
N ALA A 238 7.04 -10.43 3.05
CA ALA A 238 8.29 -10.78 2.38
C ALA A 238 7.97 -11.67 1.17
N PHE A 239 8.94 -12.00 0.32
CA PHE A 239 8.68 -12.82 -0.86
C PHE A 239 8.13 -14.22 -0.50
N GLU A 240 8.54 -14.80 0.62
CA GLU A 240 8.05 -16.08 1.14
C GLU A 240 6.82 -15.98 2.02
N GLN A 241 6.40 -14.78 2.38
CA GLN A 241 5.31 -14.52 3.32
C GLN A 241 4.08 -13.96 2.60
N PRO A 242 2.88 -14.05 3.20
CA PRO A 242 1.65 -13.66 2.52
C PRO A 242 1.51 -12.14 2.33
N TYR A 243 0.61 -11.79 1.45
CA TYR A 243 0.02 -10.44 1.40
C TYR A 243 -0.89 -10.27 2.61
N GLN A 244 -0.78 -9.11 3.25
CA GLN A 244 -1.52 -8.78 4.45
C GLN A 244 -2.10 -7.37 4.34
N VAL A 245 -3.24 -7.17 4.98
CA VAL A 245 -3.76 -5.84 5.24
C VAL A 245 -4.04 -5.67 6.72
N THR A 246 -3.67 -4.51 7.25
CA THR A 246 -3.93 -4.14 8.64
C THR A 246 -4.76 -2.88 8.70
N LYS A 247 -5.83 -2.91 9.49
CA LYS A 247 -6.72 -1.77 9.76
C LYS A 247 -6.29 -1.10 11.06
N VAL A 248 -6.02 0.20 11.02
CA VAL A 248 -5.59 1.02 12.17
C VAL A 248 -6.37 2.34 12.21
N ASN A 249 -6.49 2.94 13.41
CA ASN A 249 -7.15 4.24 13.56
C ASN A 249 -6.19 5.43 13.35
N SER A 250 -4.88 5.21 13.50
CA SER A 250 -3.89 6.28 13.49
C SER A 250 -2.51 5.75 13.11
N MET A 251 -1.59 6.68 12.79
CA MET A 251 -0.17 6.37 12.60
C MET A 251 0.45 5.79 13.88
N ASP A 252 0.06 6.26 15.07
CA ASP A 252 0.58 5.72 16.34
C ASP A 252 0.22 4.25 16.54
N GLU A 253 -0.99 3.84 16.14
CA GLU A 253 -1.39 2.43 16.13
C GLU A 253 -0.57 1.62 15.12
N LEU A 254 -0.32 2.17 13.94
CA LEU A 254 0.55 1.53 12.94
C LEU A 254 1.96 1.34 13.49
N LEU A 255 2.57 2.36 14.10
CA LEU A 255 3.88 2.26 14.73
C LEU A 255 3.90 1.20 15.84
N THR A 256 2.84 1.10 16.63
CA THR A 256 2.70 0.08 17.68
C THR A 256 2.68 -1.33 17.07
N MET A 257 1.91 -1.53 16.01
CA MET A 257 1.84 -2.81 15.29
C MET A 257 3.18 -3.19 14.66
N LEU A 258 3.86 -2.24 13.99
CA LEU A 258 5.17 -2.47 13.40
C LEU A 258 6.23 -2.76 14.47
N SER A 259 6.14 -2.13 15.66
CA SER A 259 7.04 -2.39 16.80
C SER A 259 6.92 -3.81 17.37
N ALA A 260 5.83 -4.51 17.11
CA ALA A 260 5.64 -5.89 17.55
C ALA A 260 6.38 -6.93 16.66
N ARG A 261 7.00 -6.50 15.57
CA ARG A 261 7.71 -7.36 14.60
C ARG A 261 9.20 -7.42 14.94
N PRO A 262 9.67 -8.54 15.51
CA PRO A 262 11.07 -8.65 15.98
C PRO A 262 12.10 -8.58 14.85
N GLU A 263 11.72 -8.97 13.62
CA GLU A 263 12.57 -8.98 12.44
C GLU A 263 13.08 -7.62 12.00
N TYR A 264 12.48 -6.53 12.49
CA TYR A 264 12.93 -5.17 12.19
C TYR A 264 14.07 -4.68 13.09
N PHE A 265 14.32 -5.39 14.20
CA PHE A 265 15.32 -4.99 15.17
C PHE A 265 16.58 -5.83 14.99
N GLY A 266 17.70 -5.14 14.87
CA GLY A 266 19.01 -5.75 14.75
C GLY A 266 19.69 -6.02 16.10
N GLU A 267 21.01 -5.85 16.15
CA GLU A 267 21.82 -6.13 17.33
C GLU A 267 21.68 -5.04 18.41
N GLU A 268 22.07 -5.38 19.65
CA GLU A 268 22.09 -4.42 20.76
C GLU A 268 23.02 -3.24 20.46
N GLY A 269 22.48 -2.03 20.52
CA GLY A 269 23.22 -0.79 20.25
C GLY A 269 22.93 -0.16 18.90
N GLU A 270 22.19 -0.83 18.03
CA GLU A 270 21.68 -0.19 16.82
C GLU A 270 20.60 0.84 17.18
N THR A 271 20.62 1.95 16.44
CA THR A 271 19.55 2.93 16.54
C THR A 271 18.31 2.31 15.87
N GLY A 272 17.22 2.17 16.62
CA GLY A 272 16.03 1.40 16.23
C GLY A 272 15.50 1.78 14.87
N PRO A 273 14.64 0.94 14.24
CA PRO A 273 14.14 1.22 12.90
C PRO A 273 13.36 2.53 12.84
N PHE A 274 13.59 3.31 11.81
CA PHE A 274 12.93 4.59 11.57
C PHE A 274 11.75 4.40 10.64
N VAL A 275 10.62 5.03 10.94
CA VAL A 275 9.42 4.96 10.09
C VAL A 275 9.19 6.29 9.42
N TYR A 276 8.86 6.23 8.14
CA TYR A 276 8.54 7.40 7.31
C TYR A 276 7.20 7.21 6.62
N ASN A 277 6.50 8.31 6.41
CA ASN A 277 5.33 8.39 5.57
C ASN A 277 5.58 9.43 4.47
N ASN A 278 5.63 8.99 3.21
CA ASN A 278 6.03 9.84 2.08
C ASN A 278 7.33 10.63 2.34
N GLY A 279 8.34 9.95 2.87
CA GLY A 279 9.64 10.55 3.19
C GLY A 279 9.68 11.41 4.45
N GLU A 280 8.55 11.72 5.07
CA GLU A 280 8.49 12.41 6.36
C GLU A 280 8.70 11.42 7.51
N TYR A 281 9.66 11.72 8.39
CA TYR A 281 9.91 10.92 9.59
C TYR A 281 8.74 11.00 10.54
N VAL A 282 8.18 9.84 10.92
CA VAL A 282 7.01 9.75 11.82
C VAL A 282 7.32 9.08 13.16
N GLY A 283 8.47 8.44 13.30
CA GLY A 283 8.89 7.88 14.57
C GLY A 283 9.96 6.78 14.45
N THR A 284 10.49 6.38 15.61
CA THR A 284 11.40 5.25 15.76
C THR A 284 10.66 4.11 16.45
N LEU A 285 10.71 2.91 15.86
CA LEU A 285 10.13 1.72 16.48
C LEU A 285 10.89 1.37 17.76
N LYS A 286 10.17 0.83 18.73
CA LYS A 286 10.72 0.38 20.00
C LYS A 286 10.35 -1.07 20.19
N GLN A 287 11.34 -1.94 20.36
CA GLN A 287 11.09 -3.34 20.63
C GLN A 287 10.21 -3.48 21.87
N SER A 288 9.07 -4.16 21.70
CA SER A 288 8.21 -4.52 22.83
C SER A 288 8.95 -5.49 23.74
N LYS A 289 9.02 -5.18 25.04
CA LYS A 289 9.69 -6.01 26.04
C LYS A 289 8.86 -7.25 26.36
#